data_7739ef93cd535961ec89137503d6f44e
#
_entry.id   7739ef93cd535961ec89137503d6f44e
#
_cell.length_a   1.000
_cell.length_b   1.000
_cell.length_c   1.000
_cell.angle_alpha   90.00
_cell.angle_beta   90.00
_cell.angle_gamma   90.00
#
_symmetry.space_group_name_H-M   'P 1'
#
loop_
_entity.id
_entity.type
_entity.pdbx_description
1 polymer ?
#
loop_
_entity_poly.entity_id
_entity_poly.type
_entity_poly.pdbx_seq_one_letter_code
_entity_poly.pdbx_strand_id
1 'polypeptide(L)'
;METPDNILIRAAKIWKELTEYNYVLTYGYKGKLETITITFSTGDFLHLAGFQYMKDVKMPKYHSTLVINKILANKIHYKTITKSAYYTEMMKPRLETLIQAKNIFDNEFNLFTFIPELYPFTTTITADYLIASNINLSSYIFIIHTKILKNKSYLCCSAFTKGDRNYALNQRKRT
;
A
#
# COMPACT_ATOMS: atom_id res chain seq x y z
N MET A 1 -17.71 22.67 -4.56
CA MET A 1 -17.96 21.27 -4.93
C MET A 1 -16.60 20.56 -5.06
N GLU A 2 -16.40 19.47 -4.34
CA GLU A 2 -15.22 18.65 -4.61
C GLU A 2 -15.35 18.05 -6.01
N THR A 3 -14.26 18.09 -6.77
CA THR A 3 -14.25 17.45 -8.08
C THR A 3 -14.51 15.95 -7.88
N PRO A 4 -15.38 15.32 -8.70
CA PRO A 4 -15.75 13.90 -8.52
C PRO A 4 -14.59 12.91 -8.63
N ASP A 5 -13.38 13.37 -8.93
CA ASP A 5 -12.22 12.54 -9.26
C ASP A 5 -10.93 12.96 -8.54
N ASN A 6 -11.03 13.32 -7.25
CA ASN A 6 -9.83 13.58 -6.46
C ASN A 6 -9.05 12.29 -6.16
N ILE A 7 -7.78 12.44 -5.79
CA ILE A 7 -6.86 11.31 -5.55
C ILE A 7 -7.36 10.34 -4.47
N LEU A 8 -8.06 10.81 -3.45
CA LEU A 8 -8.63 9.98 -2.39
C LEU A 8 -9.71 9.04 -2.93
N ILE A 9 -10.64 9.59 -3.73
CA ILE A 9 -11.71 8.81 -4.36
C ILE A 9 -11.12 7.79 -5.33
N ARG A 10 -10.14 8.20 -6.14
CA ARG A 10 -9.45 7.29 -7.08
C ARG A 10 -8.75 6.14 -6.35
N ALA A 11 -8.02 6.44 -5.27
CA ALA A 11 -7.37 5.43 -4.46
C ALA A 11 -8.38 4.45 -3.84
N ALA A 12 -9.49 4.97 -3.30
CA ALA A 12 -10.56 4.15 -2.73
C ALA A 12 -11.21 3.23 -3.78
N LYS A 13 -11.47 3.73 -4.99
CA LYS A 13 -12.02 2.93 -6.11
C LYS A 13 -11.06 1.81 -6.51
N ILE A 14 -9.78 2.11 -6.71
CA ILE A 14 -8.75 1.12 -7.07
C ILE A 14 -8.62 0.06 -5.98
N TRP A 15 -8.56 0.46 -4.71
CA TRP A 15 -8.45 -0.50 -3.62
C TRP A 15 -9.68 -1.40 -3.50
N LYS A 16 -10.88 -0.83 -3.68
CA LYS A 16 -12.12 -1.61 -3.71
C LYS A 16 -12.12 -2.64 -4.84
N GLU A 17 -11.65 -2.25 -6.02
CA GLU A 17 -11.48 -3.19 -7.14
C GLU A 17 -10.49 -4.30 -6.81
N LEU A 18 -9.34 -3.98 -6.20
CA LEU A 18 -8.35 -4.98 -5.79
C LEU A 18 -8.90 -6.03 -4.82
N THR A 19 -9.90 -5.70 -4.00
CA THR A 19 -10.52 -6.69 -3.10
C THR A 19 -11.24 -7.82 -3.83
N GLU A 20 -11.52 -7.67 -5.13
CA GLU A 20 -12.13 -8.70 -5.99
C GLU A 20 -11.08 -9.69 -6.55
N TYR A 21 -9.78 -9.47 -6.31
CA TYR A 21 -8.67 -10.24 -6.87
C TYR A 21 -7.78 -10.84 -5.80
N ASN A 22 -7.12 -11.95 -6.17
CA ASN A 22 -5.94 -12.45 -5.51
C ASN A 22 -4.82 -12.53 -6.54
N TYR A 23 -3.62 -12.08 -6.17
CA TYR A 23 -2.44 -12.20 -7.03
C TYR A 23 -1.57 -13.35 -6.54
N VAL A 24 -1.28 -14.27 -7.44
CA VAL A 24 -0.41 -15.42 -7.19
C VAL A 24 0.93 -15.14 -7.83
N LEU A 25 1.98 -15.02 -7.02
CA LEU A 25 3.34 -14.78 -7.47
C LEU A 25 4.16 -16.06 -7.34
N THR A 26 4.80 -16.45 -8.43
CA THR A 26 5.77 -17.56 -8.43
C THR A 26 7.15 -17.02 -8.73
N TYR A 27 8.13 -17.37 -7.92
CA TYR A 27 9.51 -16.93 -8.05
C TYR A 27 10.50 -18.04 -7.70
N GLY A 28 11.72 -17.94 -8.22
CA GLY A 28 12.81 -18.85 -7.91
C GLY A 28 13.50 -18.51 -6.58
N TYR A 29 13.75 -19.52 -5.77
CA TYR A 29 14.53 -19.39 -4.55
C TYR A 29 15.31 -20.68 -4.25
N LYS A 30 16.66 -20.58 -4.13
CA LYS A 30 17.54 -21.70 -3.83
C LYS A 30 17.29 -22.92 -4.73
N GLY A 31 17.12 -22.70 -6.03
CA GLY A 31 16.87 -23.74 -7.03
C GLY A 31 15.46 -24.35 -7.01
N LYS A 32 14.53 -23.78 -6.26
CA LYS A 32 13.12 -24.20 -6.19
C LYS A 32 12.20 -23.07 -6.57
N LEU A 33 11.01 -23.41 -7.07
CA LEU A 33 9.93 -22.45 -7.26
C LEU A 33 9.15 -22.31 -5.94
N GLU A 34 8.96 -21.07 -5.55
CA GLU A 34 8.12 -20.67 -4.42
C GLU A 34 6.92 -19.90 -4.92
N THR A 35 5.78 -20.10 -4.28
CA THR A 35 4.53 -19.40 -4.63
C THR A 35 3.93 -18.74 -3.40
N ILE A 36 3.56 -17.46 -3.55
CA ILE A 36 2.83 -16.71 -2.53
C ILE A 36 1.56 -16.13 -3.13
N THR A 37 0.55 -15.91 -2.30
CA THR A 37 -0.71 -15.28 -2.71
C THR A 37 -0.88 -13.96 -1.96
N ILE A 38 -1.13 -12.87 -2.68
CA ILE A 38 -1.44 -11.57 -2.11
C ILE A 38 -2.95 -11.38 -2.14
N THR A 39 -3.53 -11.08 -0.98
CA THR A 39 -4.96 -10.83 -0.80
C THR A 39 -5.18 -9.39 -0.33
N PHE A 40 -6.37 -8.85 -0.56
CA PHE A 40 -6.72 -7.47 -0.27
C PHE A 40 -8.00 -7.41 0.55
N SER A 41 -8.04 -6.53 1.55
CA SER A 41 -9.22 -6.30 2.39
C SER A 41 -9.59 -4.82 2.40
N THR A 42 -10.87 -4.52 2.42
CA THR A 42 -11.36 -3.14 2.56
C THR A 42 -10.86 -2.47 3.85
N GLY A 43 -10.65 -3.26 4.91
CA GLY A 43 -10.15 -2.77 6.20
C GLY A 43 -8.71 -2.27 6.18
N ASP A 44 -7.89 -2.72 5.23
CA ASP A 44 -6.48 -2.34 5.14
C ASP A 44 -6.31 -0.92 4.60
N PHE A 45 -7.27 -0.41 3.83
CA PHE A 45 -7.19 0.89 3.18
C PHE A 45 -6.95 2.05 4.17
N LEU A 46 -7.63 2.04 5.31
CA LEU A 46 -7.49 3.10 6.32
C LEU A 46 -6.01 3.32 6.71
N HIS A 47 -5.32 2.24 6.99
CA HIS A 47 -3.90 2.27 7.38
C HIS A 47 -3.00 2.59 6.20
N LEU A 48 -3.21 1.93 5.06
CA LEU A 48 -2.38 2.10 3.86
C LEU A 48 -2.45 3.52 3.30
N ALA A 49 -3.62 4.15 3.34
CA ALA A 49 -3.81 5.53 2.91
C ALA A 49 -3.19 6.56 3.87
N GLY A 50 -2.88 6.19 5.11
CA GLY A 50 -2.22 7.06 6.08
C GLY A 50 -3.16 7.85 6.98
N PHE A 51 -4.40 7.44 7.15
CA PHE A 51 -5.38 8.12 8.02
C PHE A 51 -4.92 8.22 9.48
N GLN A 52 -4.11 7.29 9.95
CA GLN A 52 -3.54 7.31 11.30
C GLN A 52 -2.68 8.55 11.60
N TYR A 53 -2.21 9.24 10.57
CA TYR A 53 -1.40 10.46 10.70
C TYR A 53 -2.25 11.75 10.74
N MET A 54 -3.51 11.70 10.34
CA MET A 54 -4.42 12.84 10.21
C MET A 54 -5.04 13.24 11.56
N LYS A 55 -4.21 13.38 12.61
CA LYS A 55 -4.67 13.65 14.00
C LYS A 55 -5.00 15.11 14.27
N ASP A 56 -4.51 16.00 13.44
CA ASP A 56 -4.66 17.46 13.56
C ASP A 56 -5.88 18.02 12.83
N VAL A 57 -6.63 17.17 12.15
CA VAL A 57 -7.90 17.54 11.48
C VAL A 57 -9.08 16.76 12.08
N LYS A 58 -10.20 17.43 12.20
CA LYS A 58 -11.43 16.82 12.70
C LYS A 58 -12.14 16.08 11.57
N MET A 59 -12.16 14.75 11.65
CA MET A 59 -12.84 13.88 10.70
C MET A 59 -13.80 12.92 11.41
N PRO A 60 -14.90 12.50 10.74
CA PRO A 60 -15.75 11.42 11.24
C PRO A 60 -14.93 10.13 11.37
N LYS A 61 -15.11 9.42 12.48
CA LYS A 61 -14.48 8.11 12.69
C LYS A 61 -15.45 7.01 12.29
N TYR A 62 -14.95 6.10 11.45
CA TYR A 62 -15.67 4.92 11.00
C TYR A 62 -14.83 3.68 11.25
N HIS A 63 -15.49 2.53 11.36
CA HIS A 63 -14.78 1.25 11.34
C HIS A 63 -13.99 1.11 10.04
N SER A 64 -12.81 0.52 10.10
CA SER A 64 -11.87 0.44 8.94
C SER A 64 -12.51 -0.16 7.68
N THR A 65 -13.37 -1.15 7.83
CA THR A 65 -14.08 -1.79 6.71
C THR A 65 -15.11 -0.90 6.02
N LEU A 66 -15.52 0.20 6.65
CA LEU A 66 -16.51 1.14 6.10
C LEU A 66 -15.89 2.35 5.41
N VAL A 67 -14.60 2.62 5.63
CA VAL A 67 -13.94 3.85 5.21
C VAL A 67 -14.05 4.08 3.70
N ILE A 68 -13.78 3.06 2.89
CA ILE A 68 -13.88 3.16 1.42
C ILE A 68 -15.29 3.61 1.00
N ASN A 69 -16.34 2.95 1.52
CA ASN A 69 -17.71 3.29 1.17
C ASN A 69 -18.08 4.70 1.66
N LYS A 70 -17.54 5.16 2.79
CA LYS A 70 -17.74 6.52 3.30
C LYS A 70 -17.04 7.58 2.45
N ILE A 71 -15.86 7.27 1.92
CA ILE A 71 -15.18 8.14 0.94
C ILE A 71 -16.00 8.23 -0.34
N LEU A 72 -16.44 7.10 -0.89
CA LEU A 72 -17.22 7.05 -2.14
C LEU A 72 -18.60 7.70 -1.99
N ALA A 73 -19.18 7.69 -0.80
CA ALA A 73 -20.43 8.39 -0.47
C ALA A 73 -20.23 9.87 -0.07
N ASN A 74 -19.01 10.40 -0.24
CA ASN A 74 -18.64 11.78 0.12
C ASN A 74 -18.97 12.15 1.58
N LYS A 75 -18.73 11.21 2.51
CA LYS A 75 -18.84 11.41 3.96
C LYS A 75 -17.48 11.69 4.62
N ILE A 76 -16.40 11.39 3.92
CA ILE A 76 -15.02 11.76 4.24
C ILE A 76 -14.54 12.68 3.11
N HIS A 77 -14.24 13.93 3.45
CA HIS A 77 -13.94 14.96 2.46
C HIS A 77 -12.45 15.14 2.25
N TYR A 78 -12.01 15.08 1.01
CA TYR A 78 -10.62 15.34 0.62
C TYR A 78 -10.11 16.70 1.08
N LYS A 79 -10.95 17.75 0.98
CA LYS A 79 -10.63 19.11 1.47
C LYS A 79 -10.31 19.15 2.97
N THR A 80 -10.92 18.30 3.78
CA THR A 80 -10.61 18.22 5.21
C THR A 80 -9.24 17.61 5.43
N ILE A 81 -8.93 16.55 4.70
CA ILE A 81 -7.66 15.82 4.78
C ILE A 81 -6.48 16.70 4.36
N THR A 82 -6.63 17.46 3.27
CA THR A 82 -5.56 18.34 2.76
C THR A 82 -5.24 19.52 3.67
N LYS A 83 -6.05 19.81 4.67
CA LYS A 83 -5.75 20.81 5.72
C LYS A 83 -4.76 20.31 6.76
N SER A 84 -4.55 19.00 6.85
CA SER A 84 -3.56 18.42 7.78
C SER A 84 -2.15 18.84 7.41
N ALA A 85 -1.37 19.24 8.41
CA ALA A 85 0.07 19.50 8.25
C ALA A 85 0.85 18.24 7.80
N TYR A 86 0.30 17.06 8.07
CA TYR A 86 0.91 15.77 7.73
C TYR A 86 0.50 15.23 6.36
N TYR A 87 -0.42 15.90 5.65
CA TYR A 87 -0.94 15.40 4.38
C TYR A 87 0.17 15.17 3.35
N THR A 88 1.00 16.19 3.11
CA THR A 88 2.03 16.17 2.05
C THR A 88 3.09 15.08 2.27
N GLU A 89 3.52 14.90 3.51
CA GLU A 89 4.59 13.95 3.83
C GLU A 89 4.08 12.53 4.08
N MET A 90 2.92 12.40 4.73
CA MET A 90 2.48 11.11 5.24
C MET A 90 1.37 10.47 4.41
N MET A 91 0.43 11.22 3.87
CA MET A 91 -0.72 10.66 3.17
C MET A 91 -0.59 10.72 1.64
N LYS A 92 -0.15 11.85 1.10
CA LYS A 92 -0.03 12.04 -0.35
C LYS A 92 0.83 10.94 -1.03
N PRO A 93 2.05 10.61 -0.56
CA PRO A 93 2.85 9.54 -1.17
C PRO A 93 2.17 8.17 -1.13
N ARG A 94 1.34 7.93 -0.11
CA ARG A 94 0.56 6.70 0.01
C ARG A 94 -0.57 6.65 -1.01
N LEU A 95 -1.34 7.72 -1.13
CA LEU A 95 -2.41 7.82 -2.13
C LEU A 95 -1.86 7.70 -3.56
N GLU A 96 -0.72 8.33 -3.85
CA GLU A 96 -0.04 8.24 -5.15
C GLU A 96 0.35 6.79 -5.49
N THR A 97 0.79 6.00 -4.52
CA THR A 97 1.04 4.57 -4.73
C THR A 97 -0.25 3.78 -4.87
N LEU A 98 -1.27 4.05 -4.04
CA LEU A 98 -2.53 3.31 -4.08
C LEU A 98 -3.29 3.49 -5.39
N ILE A 99 -3.25 4.68 -6.01
CA ILE A 99 -3.85 4.87 -7.36
C ILE A 99 -3.13 4.07 -8.46
N GLN A 100 -1.88 3.67 -8.23
CA GLN A 100 -1.10 2.84 -9.14
C GLN A 100 -1.13 1.35 -8.77
N ALA A 101 -1.66 0.99 -7.60
CA ALA A 101 -1.51 -0.34 -7.04
C ALA A 101 -1.97 -1.45 -7.99
N LYS A 102 -3.16 -1.32 -8.60
CA LYS A 102 -3.63 -2.32 -9.56
C LYS A 102 -2.72 -2.42 -10.77
N ASN A 103 -2.29 -1.29 -11.32
CA ASN A 103 -1.36 -1.26 -12.45
C ASN A 103 -0.01 -1.89 -12.10
N ILE A 104 0.48 -1.70 -10.88
CA ILE A 104 1.70 -2.34 -10.39
C ILE A 104 1.52 -3.86 -10.37
N PHE A 105 0.43 -4.36 -9.78
CA PHE A 105 0.19 -5.81 -9.69
C PHE A 105 -0.12 -6.46 -11.04
N ASP A 106 -0.72 -5.74 -11.99
CA ASP A 106 -1.05 -6.24 -13.32
C ASP A 106 0.17 -6.25 -14.27
N ASN A 107 1.26 -5.59 -13.93
CA ASN A 107 2.44 -5.43 -14.77
C ASN A 107 3.71 -5.91 -14.07
N GLU A 108 4.87 -5.59 -14.65
CA GLU A 108 6.17 -5.99 -14.11
C GLU A 108 6.56 -5.17 -12.88
N PHE A 109 7.01 -5.86 -11.85
CA PHE A 109 7.62 -5.29 -10.67
C PHE A 109 8.77 -6.17 -10.17
N ASN A 110 9.59 -5.61 -9.29
CA ASN A 110 10.63 -6.38 -8.62
C ASN A 110 10.16 -6.81 -7.22
N LEU A 111 10.32 -8.09 -6.93
CA LEU A 111 10.07 -8.64 -5.60
C LEU A 111 11.39 -8.83 -4.86
N PHE A 112 11.48 -8.34 -3.63
CA PHE A 112 12.62 -8.49 -2.75
C PHE A 112 12.20 -9.12 -1.44
N THR A 113 13.08 -9.93 -0.83
CA THR A 113 12.96 -10.26 0.58
C THR A 113 13.27 -8.99 1.38
N PHE A 114 12.40 -8.64 2.30
CA PHE A 114 12.59 -7.47 3.16
C PHE A 114 13.50 -7.83 4.34
N ILE A 115 14.69 -7.23 4.39
CA ILE A 115 15.71 -7.45 5.42
C ILE A 115 16.15 -6.07 5.92
N PRO A 116 15.48 -5.51 6.95
CA PRO A 116 15.72 -4.14 7.41
C PRO A 116 17.13 -3.91 7.95
N GLU A 117 17.80 -4.96 8.41
CA GLU A 117 19.18 -4.90 8.92
C GLU A 117 20.23 -4.55 7.85
N LEU A 118 19.88 -4.71 6.57
CA LEU A 118 20.77 -4.39 5.44
C LEU A 118 20.70 -2.92 5.02
N TYR A 119 19.80 -2.13 5.58
CA TYR A 119 19.71 -0.70 5.26
C TYR A 119 20.76 0.14 6.00
N PRO A 120 21.25 1.23 5.37
CA PRO A 120 22.06 2.23 6.05
C PRO A 120 21.23 3.21 6.91
N PHE A 121 19.93 2.94 7.08
CA PHE A 121 18.98 3.72 7.87
C PHE A 121 18.07 2.80 8.69
N THR A 122 17.42 3.35 9.70
CA THR A 122 16.42 2.64 10.49
C THR A 122 15.02 2.76 9.89
N THR A 123 14.20 1.72 10.03
CA THR A 123 12.79 1.71 9.65
C THR A 123 11.94 1.01 10.70
N THR A 124 10.71 1.46 10.86
CA THR A 124 9.71 0.83 11.72
C THR A 124 8.80 -0.12 10.96
N ILE A 125 9.02 -0.28 9.65
CA ILE A 125 8.24 -1.19 8.83
C ILE A 125 8.55 -2.63 9.22
N THR A 126 7.51 -3.42 9.44
CA THR A 126 7.58 -4.87 9.62
C THR A 126 6.91 -5.53 8.42
N ALA A 127 7.68 -6.28 7.64
CA ALA A 127 7.21 -6.94 6.42
C ALA A 127 8.07 -8.18 6.12
N ASP A 128 7.60 -9.03 5.21
CA ASP A 128 8.35 -10.17 4.70
C ASP A 128 8.96 -9.88 3.33
N TYR A 129 8.22 -9.16 2.49
CA TYR A 129 8.65 -8.80 1.14
C TYR A 129 8.39 -7.34 0.83
N LEU A 130 9.20 -6.83 -0.10
CA LEU A 130 9.07 -5.54 -0.73
C LEU A 130 8.80 -5.72 -2.22
N ILE A 131 7.76 -5.08 -2.71
CA ILE A 131 7.47 -4.89 -4.12
C ILE A 131 7.91 -3.49 -4.51
N ALA A 132 8.80 -3.38 -5.50
CA ALA A 132 9.25 -2.11 -6.04
C ALA A 132 8.88 -2.00 -7.52
N SER A 133 8.25 -0.90 -7.90
CA SER A 133 7.83 -0.60 -9.26
C SER A 133 8.27 0.80 -9.66
N ASN A 134 8.63 0.98 -10.94
CA ASN A 134 8.96 2.26 -11.54
C ASN A 134 7.91 2.72 -12.56
N ILE A 135 6.73 2.08 -12.60
CA ILE A 135 5.64 2.48 -13.48
C ILE A 135 5.13 3.85 -13.04
N ASN A 136 5.24 4.86 -13.90
CA ASN A 136 4.90 6.27 -13.70
C ASN A 136 5.67 6.96 -12.56
N LEU A 137 5.58 6.44 -11.33
CA LEU A 137 6.32 6.89 -10.15
C LEU A 137 6.97 5.69 -9.48
N SER A 138 8.19 5.87 -8.97
CA SER A 138 8.83 4.85 -8.15
C SER A 138 8.01 4.63 -6.89
N SER A 139 7.52 3.43 -6.72
CA SER A 139 6.60 3.06 -5.62
C SER A 139 7.09 1.81 -4.92
N TYR A 140 6.83 1.78 -3.61
CA TYR A 140 7.09 0.64 -2.74
C TYR A 140 5.79 0.14 -2.13
N ILE A 141 5.58 -1.17 -2.17
CA ILE A 141 4.50 -1.87 -1.47
C ILE A 141 5.15 -2.97 -0.62
N PHE A 142 4.90 -2.93 0.67
CA PHE A 142 5.38 -3.92 1.62
C PHE A 142 4.26 -4.90 1.94
N ILE A 143 4.59 -6.19 1.93
CA ILE A 143 3.64 -7.25 2.22
C ILE A 143 4.11 -8.11 3.39
N ILE A 144 3.16 -8.56 4.20
CA ILE A 144 3.41 -9.37 5.39
C ILE A 144 2.51 -10.61 5.38
N HIS A 145 3.06 -11.72 5.88
CA HIS A 145 2.30 -12.96 6.01
C HIS A 145 1.11 -12.82 6.96
N THR A 146 -0.04 -13.26 6.52
CA THR A 146 -1.21 -13.34 7.39
C THR A 146 -1.27 -14.68 8.10
N LYS A 147 -1.29 -14.65 9.43
CA LYS A 147 -1.38 -15.84 10.27
C LYS A 147 -2.79 -16.47 10.30
N ILE A 148 -3.78 -15.77 9.76
CA ILE A 148 -5.20 -16.17 9.85
C ILE A 148 -5.52 -17.30 8.88
N LEU A 149 -4.84 -17.34 7.74
CA LEU A 149 -5.05 -18.38 6.73
C LEU A 149 -3.88 -19.37 6.74
N LYS A 150 -4.18 -20.66 6.75
CA LYS A 150 -3.16 -21.74 6.75
C LYS A 150 -2.27 -21.78 5.50
N ASN A 151 -2.59 -20.96 4.49
CA ASN A 151 -1.88 -20.86 3.23
C ASN A 151 -0.83 -19.74 3.28
N LYS A 152 0.15 -19.76 2.38
CA LYS A 152 1.13 -18.67 2.18
C LYS A 152 0.47 -17.41 1.61
N SER A 153 -0.45 -16.82 2.37
CA SER A 153 -1.20 -15.60 2.03
C SER A 153 -0.57 -14.39 2.69
N TYR A 154 -0.47 -13.32 1.92
CA TYR A 154 0.15 -12.07 2.32
C TYR A 154 -0.83 -10.91 2.10
N LEU A 155 -0.72 -9.89 2.91
CA LEU A 155 -1.47 -8.65 2.76
C LEU A 155 -0.52 -7.45 2.70
N CYS A 156 -0.97 -6.36 2.08
CA CYS A 156 -0.22 -5.11 2.05
C CYS A 156 -0.25 -4.46 3.44
N CYS A 157 0.93 -4.15 3.98
CA CYS A 157 1.06 -3.51 5.30
C CYS A 157 1.59 -2.08 5.23
N SER A 158 2.24 -1.69 4.14
CA SER A 158 2.65 -0.31 3.89
C SER A 158 2.78 -0.07 2.38
N ALA A 159 2.50 1.16 1.93
CA ALA A 159 2.62 1.54 0.53
C ALA A 159 2.87 3.03 0.41
N PHE A 160 3.89 3.44 -0.35
CA PHE A 160 4.23 4.86 -0.59
C PHE A 160 5.17 5.02 -1.79
N THR A 161 5.19 6.22 -2.36
CA THR A 161 6.15 6.58 -3.41
C THR A 161 7.55 6.78 -2.83
N LYS A 162 8.58 6.56 -3.66
CA LYS A 162 9.97 6.78 -3.28
C LYS A 162 10.19 8.25 -2.88
N GLY A 163 10.69 8.43 -1.66
CA GLY A 163 11.27 9.68 -1.18
C GLY A 163 12.81 9.62 -1.21
N ASP A 164 13.45 10.11 -0.17
CA ASP A 164 14.92 10.15 -0.06
C ASP A 164 15.55 8.79 0.18
N ARG A 165 14.77 7.82 0.69
CA ARG A 165 15.26 6.48 1.02
C ARG A 165 15.02 5.51 -0.13
N ASN A 166 16.07 4.74 -0.47
CA ASN A 166 15.96 3.64 -1.41
C ASN A 166 15.73 2.33 -0.66
N TYR A 167 14.48 1.91 -0.54
CA TYR A 167 14.11 0.67 0.15
C TYR A 167 14.46 -0.61 -0.62
N ALA A 168 14.82 -0.52 -1.90
CA ALA A 168 15.34 -1.67 -2.67
C ALA A 168 16.85 -1.87 -2.47
N LEU A 169 17.54 -0.90 -1.84
CA LEU A 169 18.99 -0.93 -1.64
C LEU A 169 19.37 -2.12 -0.75
N ASN A 170 20.34 -2.92 -1.24
CA ASN A 170 20.90 -4.09 -0.55
C ASN A 170 19.89 -5.21 -0.27
N GLN A 171 18.66 -5.11 -0.74
CA GLN A 171 17.66 -6.16 -0.56
C GLN A 171 17.86 -7.31 -1.56
N ARG A 172 17.48 -8.52 -1.17
CA ARG A 172 17.63 -9.71 -2.00
C ARG A 172 16.47 -9.86 -2.97
N LYS A 173 16.75 -9.62 -4.25
CA LYS A 173 15.77 -9.80 -5.32
C LYS A 173 15.37 -11.28 -5.46
N ARG A 174 14.08 -11.51 -5.67
CA ARG A 174 13.50 -12.80 -6.07
C ARG A 174 13.23 -12.78 -7.58
N THR A 175 13.57 -13.84 -8.26
CA THR A 175 13.43 -13.94 -9.73
C THR A 175 12.55 -15.10 -10.14
#